data_e62786a578f88d0777109f1d0c74e3ee
#
_entry.id   e62786a578f88d0777109f1d0c74e3ee
#
_cell.length_a   1.000
_cell.length_b   1.000
_cell.length_c   1.000
_cell.angle_alpha   90.00
_cell.angle_beta   90.00
_cell.angle_gamma   90.00
#
_symmetry.space_group_name_H-M   'P 1'
#
loop_
_entity.id
_entity.type
_entity.pdbx_description
1 polymer ?
#
loop_
_entity_poly.entity_id
_entity_poly.type
_entity_poly.pdbx_seq_one_letter_code
_entity_poly.pdbx_strand_id
1 'polypeptide(L)'
;MAYRKSTERMRKIGPYGVETLPQVLVDAPAAPAGCRDRLVERARLQWHRADGGDPAVLAEEFLAAHGLHLRDLNRPAAHGPAVCGAALYLSAAAGAHLAGVPTTAPEPAPTLPDLAVVVYDHGPTRAPTAPDDTPWWLGPWTESWTPAQHAAAVDTVRAAIGRGDIYQTNLVGHAAAPYSGDPLPALRRLGALPGARYGGVLTGDGWAIGCASPETLVEVHHGQIITRPIKGTRPATATGRAELLTSAKERAEHIMIVDLERNDLARIAHTGTVTVDELFAVRRWCDLWQAESTVRAQAADGLGLADLLRATCPGGSVTGAPKLAALTHIAAAEPVGRGASMGALGWVTPGRIDLGLTIRTAAADGHALHTWAGGGITWDSDPTAEVAEAAAKTAPVRATLAGR
;
A
#
# COMPACT_ATOMS: atom_id res chain seq x y z
N MET A 1 22.29 4.08 -18.03
CA MET A 1 21.58 4.34 -19.29
C MET A 1 20.09 4.64 -19.08
N ALA A 2 19.40 3.98 -18.15
CA ALA A 2 17.99 4.25 -17.81
C ALA A 2 17.74 5.65 -17.23
N TYR A 3 18.64 6.16 -16.40
CA TYR A 3 18.55 7.49 -15.77
C TYR A 3 18.51 8.65 -16.80
N ARG A 4 19.26 8.55 -17.93
CA ARG A 4 19.20 9.57 -18.99
C ARG A 4 17.89 9.58 -19.79
N LYS A 5 17.23 8.41 -19.96
CA LYS A 5 15.93 8.36 -20.66
C LYS A 5 14.77 8.90 -19.79
N SER A 6 14.83 8.70 -18.49
CA SER A 6 13.83 9.24 -17.55
C SER A 6 13.92 10.77 -17.46
N THR A 7 15.13 11.33 -17.45
CA THR A 7 15.34 12.80 -17.47
C THR A 7 14.97 13.44 -18.82
N GLU A 8 15.05 12.72 -19.94
CA GLU A 8 14.56 13.24 -21.23
C GLU A 8 13.02 13.23 -21.34
N ARG A 9 12.32 12.30 -20.71
CA ARG A 9 10.85 12.38 -20.58
C ARG A 9 10.40 13.55 -19.71
N MET A 10 11.16 13.93 -18.68
CA MET A 10 10.90 15.15 -17.89
C MET A 10 11.07 16.44 -18.71
N ARG A 11 11.75 16.45 -19.85
CA ARG A 11 11.99 17.64 -20.68
C ARG A 11 11.05 17.82 -21.85
N LYS A 12 10.11 16.90 -22.09
CA LYS A 12 9.07 17.03 -23.14
C LYS A 12 7.72 17.49 -22.58
N ILE A 13 7.71 18.50 -21.74
CA ILE A 13 6.54 19.34 -21.51
C ILE A 13 6.60 20.42 -22.57
N GLY A 14 5.64 20.37 -23.50
CA GLY A 14 5.62 21.24 -24.68
C GLY A 14 5.41 22.72 -24.35
N PRO A 15 5.61 23.61 -25.34
CA PRO A 15 5.61 25.05 -25.15
C PRO A 15 4.21 25.61 -25.21
N TYR A 16 3.42 25.47 -24.18
CA TYR A 16 2.27 26.34 -23.95
C TYR A 16 2.26 26.76 -22.49
N GLY A 17 2.83 27.96 -22.26
CA GLY A 17 2.70 28.67 -21.02
C GLY A 17 1.25 29.03 -20.75
N VAL A 18 0.62 28.25 -19.92
CA VAL A 18 -0.39 28.71 -18.96
C VAL A 18 0.00 27.97 -17.67
N GLU A 19 0.47 28.73 -16.69
CA GLU A 19 0.67 28.31 -15.32
C GLU A 19 -0.68 27.96 -14.68
N THR A 20 -1.20 26.82 -15.00
CA THR A 20 -2.05 26.10 -14.08
C THR A 20 -1.19 24.96 -13.54
N LEU A 21 -0.41 25.28 -12.52
CA LEU A 21 0.13 24.26 -11.62
C LEU A 21 -1.03 23.34 -11.25
N PRO A 22 -0.97 22.05 -11.53
CA PRO A 22 -1.95 21.12 -11.01
C PRO A 22 -1.94 21.31 -9.51
N GLN A 23 -3.09 21.66 -8.94
CA GLN A 23 -3.23 21.88 -7.51
C GLN A 23 -3.18 20.53 -6.81
N VAL A 24 -2.00 20.00 -6.65
CA VAL A 24 -1.77 18.78 -5.88
C VAL A 24 -1.80 19.15 -4.41
N LEU A 25 -2.99 19.21 -3.85
CA LEU A 25 -3.18 19.07 -2.42
C LEU A 25 -2.87 17.63 -2.07
N VAL A 26 -1.63 17.42 -1.70
CA VAL A 26 -1.21 16.13 -1.21
C VAL A 26 -1.57 16.09 0.27
N ASP A 27 -2.68 15.45 0.58
CA ASP A 27 -2.80 14.76 1.85
C ASP A 27 -1.90 13.55 1.75
N ALA A 28 -0.59 13.78 1.83
CA ALA A 28 0.38 12.71 1.77
C ALA A 28 0.13 11.76 2.94
N PRO A 29 -0.06 10.45 2.69
CA PRO A 29 -0.21 9.49 3.77
C PRO A 29 0.95 9.64 4.76
N ALA A 30 0.62 9.70 6.05
CA ALA A 30 1.58 9.84 7.15
C ALA A 30 2.46 11.12 7.12
N ALA A 31 2.14 12.14 6.30
CA ALA A 31 2.83 13.43 6.40
C ALA A 31 2.73 14.01 7.81
N PRO A 32 3.82 14.57 8.37
CA PRO A 32 3.81 15.13 9.72
C PRO A 32 2.72 16.18 9.90
N ALA A 33 2.07 16.19 11.06
CA ALA A 33 1.08 17.22 11.40
C ALA A 33 1.70 18.61 11.27
N GLY A 34 0.99 19.54 10.63
CA GLY A 34 1.46 20.91 10.37
C GLY A 34 2.30 21.09 9.11
N CYS A 35 2.62 20.03 8.36
CA CYS A 35 3.27 20.12 7.06
C CYS A 35 2.30 20.06 5.89
N ARG A 36 1.17 19.36 6.04
CA ARG A 36 0.23 19.04 4.95
C ARG A 36 -0.29 20.26 4.17
N ASP A 37 -0.57 21.35 4.86
CA ASP A 37 -1.05 22.61 4.29
C ASP A 37 0.07 23.51 3.75
N ARG A 38 1.33 23.07 3.84
CA ARG A 38 2.54 23.81 3.46
C ARG A 38 3.41 23.09 2.45
N LEU A 39 2.97 21.92 1.95
CA LEU A 39 3.73 21.11 1.01
C LEU A 39 3.66 21.70 -0.40
N VAL A 40 4.82 21.87 -1.02
CA VAL A 40 5.00 22.26 -2.41
C VAL A 40 5.82 21.19 -3.11
N GLU A 41 5.32 20.63 -4.19
CA GLU A 41 6.04 19.63 -4.96
C GLU A 41 7.32 20.24 -5.53
N ARG A 42 8.46 19.60 -5.23
CA ARG A 42 9.78 19.96 -5.72
C ARG A 42 10.20 19.13 -6.91
N ALA A 43 9.96 17.83 -6.84
CA ALA A 43 10.36 16.87 -7.85
C ALA A 43 9.52 15.60 -7.78
N ARG A 44 9.40 14.90 -8.92
CA ARG A 44 8.63 13.68 -9.05
C ARG A 44 9.38 12.64 -9.89
N LEU A 45 9.38 11.40 -9.41
CA LEU A 45 9.73 10.21 -10.15
C LEU A 45 8.48 9.37 -10.36
N GLN A 46 8.24 8.92 -11.58
CA GLN A 46 7.29 7.86 -11.89
C GLN A 46 8.01 6.81 -12.70
N TRP A 47 7.73 5.54 -12.43
CA TRP A 47 8.33 4.41 -13.11
C TRP A 47 7.30 3.32 -13.32
N HIS A 48 7.37 2.69 -14.48
CA HIS A 48 6.58 1.51 -14.83
C HIS A 48 7.54 0.34 -15.09
N ARG A 49 7.12 -0.89 -14.82
CA ARG A 49 7.94 -2.09 -15.05
C ARG A 49 8.50 -2.19 -16.47
N ALA A 50 7.77 -1.68 -17.45
CA ALA A 50 8.23 -1.60 -18.84
C ALA A 50 9.45 -0.71 -19.06
N ASP A 51 9.74 0.21 -18.13
CA ASP A 51 10.91 1.09 -18.21
C ASP A 51 12.21 0.37 -17.85
N GLY A 52 12.11 -0.81 -17.22
CA GLY A 52 13.25 -1.61 -16.76
C GLY A 52 13.98 -1.00 -15.57
N GLY A 53 14.95 -1.72 -15.04
CA GLY A 53 15.70 -1.31 -13.86
C GLY A 53 15.07 -1.80 -12.54
N ASP A 54 15.70 -1.40 -11.43
CA ASP A 54 15.28 -1.79 -10.08
C ASP A 54 14.57 -0.61 -9.40
N PRO A 55 13.26 -0.71 -9.11
CA PRO A 55 12.49 0.39 -8.53
C PRO A 55 12.98 0.81 -7.13
N ALA A 56 13.55 -0.10 -6.35
CA ALA A 56 14.06 0.22 -5.02
C ALA A 56 15.32 1.09 -5.11
N VAL A 57 16.23 0.77 -6.04
CA VAL A 57 17.43 1.59 -6.31
C VAL A 57 17.04 2.94 -6.89
N LEU A 58 16.11 2.96 -7.86
CA LEU A 58 15.64 4.20 -8.46
C LEU A 58 15.02 5.14 -7.43
N ALA A 59 14.22 4.62 -6.49
CA ALA A 59 13.64 5.41 -5.40
C ALA A 59 14.73 5.99 -4.49
N GLU A 60 15.68 5.17 -4.05
CA GLU A 60 16.78 5.59 -3.16
C GLU A 60 17.68 6.64 -3.81
N GLU A 61 18.08 6.44 -5.06
CA GLU A 61 18.91 7.38 -5.81
C GLU A 61 18.20 8.71 -6.07
N PHE A 62 16.91 8.64 -6.46
CA PHE A 62 16.10 9.83 -6.65
C PHE A 62 15.96 10.66 -5.37
N LEU A 63 15.66 10.00 -4.24
CA LEU A 63 15.58 10.66 -2.93
C LEU A 63 16.92 11.28 -2.53
N ALA A 64 18.02 10.57 -2.70
CA ALA A 64 19.36 11.08 -2.41
C ALA A 64 19.74 12.30 -3.27
N ALA A 65 19.39 12.30 -4.57
CA ALA A 65 19.60 13.43 -5.47
C ALA A 65 18.83 14.70 -5.04
N HIS A 66 17.78 14.53 -4.21
CA HIS A 66 16.96 15.62 -3.70
C HIS A 66 17.17 15.90 -2.19
N GLY A 67 18.23 15.36 -1.60
CA GLY A 67 18.64 15.65 -0.22
C GLY A 67 18.07 14.73 0.84
N LEU A 68 17.40 13.64 0.46
CA LEU A 68 16.92 12.59 1.36
C LEU A 68 17.85 11.38 1.26
N HIS A 69 18.92 11.37 2.07
CA HIS A 69 19.96 10.33 2.05
C HIS A 69 19.56 9.15 2.95
N LEU A 70 19.13 8.03 2.35
CA LEU A 70 18.61 6.84 3.01
C LEU A 70 19.43 5.58 2.70
N ARG A 71 20.72 5.74 2.36
CA ARG A 71 21.65 4.63 2.08
C ARG A 71 22.18 3.93 3.32
N ASP A 72 21.92 4.49 4.49
CA ASP A 72 22.25 3.89 5.79
C ASP A 72 21.15 4.28 6.79
N LEU A 73 20.31 3.29 7.12
CA LEU A 73 19.14 3.48 7.99
C LEU A 73 19.52 3.78 9.45
N ASN A 74 20.75 3.48 9.86
CA ASN A 74 21.27 3.75 11.21
C ASN A 74 21.81 5.17 11.38
N ARG A 75 22.13 5.85 10.27
CA ARG A 75 22.65 7.22 10.32
C ARG A 75 21.50 8.22 10.36
N PRO A 76 21.50 9.13 11.35
CA PRO A 76 20.62 10.29 11.27
C PRO A 76 20.98 11.07 10.01
N ALA A 77 20.00 11.37 9.17
CA ALA A 77 20.25 12.17 7.97
C ALA A 77 20.80 13.53 8.39
N ALA A 78 21.86 13.96 7.72
CA ALA A 78 22.32 15.35 7.84
C ALA A 78 21.15 16.24 7.36
N HIS A 79 20.71 17.16 8.21
CA HIS A 79 19.65 18.08 7.87
C HIS A 79 20.11 18.99 6.72
N GLY A 80 19.64 18.69 5.51
CA GLY A 80 19.70 19.61 4.39
C GLY A 80 18.62 20.68 4.54
N PRO A 81 18.89 21.93 4.14
CA PRO A 81 18.04 23.06 4.49
C PRO A 81 16.82 23.13 3.62
N ALA A 82 15.84 22.48 3.52
CA ALA A 82 14.55 22.84 2.89
C ALA A 82 13.62 21.67 2.55
N VAL A 83 14.10 20.43 2.45
CA VAL A 83 13.21 19.31 2.06
C VAL A 83 12.37 18.89 3.26
N CYS A 84 11.05 18.96 3.12
CA CYS A 84 10.12 18.46 4.14
C CYS A 84 10.14 16.93 4.21
N GLY A 85 10.14 16.28 3.05
CA GLY A 85 10.10 14.84 2.89
C GLY A 85 9.60 14.44 1.52
N ALA A 86 9.23 13.18 1.39
CA ALA A 86 8.68 12.65 0.15
C ALA A 86 7.53 11.67 0.43
N ALA A 87 6.50 11.69 -0.41
CA ALA A 87 5.57 10.59 -0.54
C ALA A 87 6.20 9.50 -1.41
N LEU A 88 6.07 8.25 -0.99
CA LEU A 88 6.53 7.08 -1.73
C LEU A 88 5.38 6.10 -1.90
N TYR A 89 5.11 5.72 -3.13
CA TYR A 89 4.19 4.65 -3.52
C TYR A 89 4.94 3.59 -4.30
N LEU A 90 4.69 2.32 -3.98
CA LEU A 90 5.19 1.15 -4.69
C LEU A 90 4.04 0.16 -4.89
N SER A 91 3.74 -0.23 -6.14
CA SER A 91 2.66 -1.18 -6.45
C SER A 91 2.98 -2.60 -5.97
N ALA A 92 1.96 -3.44 -5.84
CA ALA A 92 2.15 -4.88 -5.58
C ALA A 92 2.98 -5.55 -6.69
N ALA A 93 2.79 -5.10 -7.92
CA ALA A 93 3.51 -5.62 -9.08
C ALA A 93 5.00 -5.24 -9.06
N ALA A 94 5.34 -4.02 -8.61
CA ALA A 94 6.73 -3.63 -8.36
C ALA A 94 7.33 -4.45 -7.20
N GLY A 95 6.56 -4.73 -6.15
CA GLY A 95 6.99 -5.62 -5.07
C GLY A 95 7.27 -7.04 -5.56
N ALA A 96 6.41 -7.61 -6.41
CA ALA A 96 6.64 -8.92 -7.03
C ALA A 96 7.89 -8.91 -7.94
N HIS A 97 8.12 -7.82 -8.68
CA HIS A 97 9.32 -7.62 -9.47
C HIS A 97 10.60 -7.64 -8.61
N LEU A 98 10.58 -6.92 -7.46
CA LEU A 98 11.70 -6.96 -6.49
C LEU A 98 11.93 -8.36 -5.91
N ALA A 99 10.88 -9.15 -5.76
CA ALA A 99 10.96 -10.55 -5.31
C ALA A 99 11.36 -11.53 -6.44
N GLY A 100 11.54 -11.06 -7.67
CA GLY A 100 11.88 -11.91 -8.83
C GLY A 100 10.73 -12.78 -9.35
N VAL A 101 9.47 -12.45 -9.01
CA VAL A 101 8.29 -13.20 -9.44
C VAL A 101 7.57 -12.43 -10.55
N PRO A 102 7.36 -13.03 -11.74
CA PRO A 102 6.64 -12.37 -12.81
C PRO A 102 5.15 -12.20 -12.47
N THR A 103 4.58 -11.06 -12.81
CA THR A 103 3.15 -10.82 -12.79
C THR A 103 2.58 -11.02 -14.19
N THR A 104 1.65 -11.95 -14.33
CA THR A 104 1.09 -12.36 -15.64
C THR A 104 -0.32 -11.83 -15.87
N ALA A 105 -1.05 -11.50 -14.81
CA ALA A 105 -2.39 -10.95 -14.91
C ALA A 105 -2.38 -9.52 -15.51
N PRO A 106 -3.34 -9.17 -16.39
CA PRO A 106 -3.43 -7.84 -16.98
C PRO A 106 -3.71 -6.78 -15.92
N GLU A 107 -3.01 -5.64 -16.01
CA GLU A 107 -3.26 -4.51 -15.10
C GLU A 107 -4.60 -3.84 -15.42
N PRO A 108 -5.51 -3.72 -14.44
CA PRO A 108 -6.83 -3.12 -14.67
C PRO A 108 -6.78 -1.59 -14.82
N ALA A 109 -5.72 -0.95 -14.35
CA ALA A 109 -5.50 0.49 -14.39
C ALA A 109 -4.07 0.82 -14.85
N PRO A 110 -3.74 0.60 -16.15
CA PRO A 110 -2.36 0.69 -16.65
C PRO A 110 -1.77 2.10 -16.67
N THR A 111 -2.57 3.13 -16.45
CA THR A 111 -2.08 4.52 -16.31
C THR A 111 -1.42 4.79 -14.96
N LEU A 112 -1.70 3.97 -13.95
CA LEU A 112 -1.04 4.09 -12.66
C LEU A 112 0.42 3.64 -12.76
N PRO A 113 1.36 4.42 -12.20
CA PRO A 113 2.75 3.98 -12.14
C PRO A 113 2.92 2.79 -11.19
N ASP A 114 3.96 1.99 -11.41
CA ASP A 114 4.36 0.94 -10.47
C ASP A 114 5.19 1.50 -9.29
N LEU A 115 5.86 2.65 -9.49
CA LEU A 115 6.53 3.43 -8.46
C LEU A 115 6.23 4.92 -8.68
N ALA A 116 5.88 5.62 -7.62
CA ALA A 116 5.86 7.09 -7.59
C ALA A 116 6.57 7.61 -6.34
N VAL A 117 7.51 8.53 -6.53
CA VAL A 117 8.16 9.27 -5.44
C VAL A 117 7.99 10.75 -5.70
N VAL A 118 7.43 11.46 -4.74
CA VAL A 118 7.19 12.91 -4.85
C VAL A 118 7.84 13.61 -3.69
N VAL A 119 8.85 14.43 -3.97
CA VAL A 119 9.59 15.22 -2.98
C VAL A 119 8.93 16.57 -2.78
N TYR A 120 8.82 17.00 -1.53
CA TYR A 120 8.18 18.24 -1.13
C TYR A 120 9.09 19.16 -0.36
N ASP A 121 8.98 20.45 -0.66
CA ASP A 121 9.51 21.54 0.15
C ASP A 121 8.41 22.12 1.05
N HIS A 122 8.80 22.88 2.09
CA HIS A 122 7.90 23.71 2.84
C HIS A 122 7.61 25.00 2.07
N GLY A 123 6.36 25.21 1.73
CA GLY A 123 5.85 26.45 1.16
C GLY A 123 5.11 27.32 2.19
N PRO A 124 4.49 28.41 1.73
CA PRO A 124 3.58 29.20 2.54
C PRO A 124 2.33 28.35 2.88
N THR A 125 1.75 28.58 4.06
CA THR A 125 0.48 27.96 4.44
C THR A 125 -0.59 28.26 3.41
N ARG A 126 -1.22 27.25 2.88
CA ARG A 126 -2.27 27.39 1.87
C ARG A 126 -3.62 27.67 2.54
N ALA A 127 -4.37 28.60 2.01
CA ALA A 127 -5.75 28.79 2.44
C ALA A 127 -6.57 27.50 2.15
N PRO A 128 -7.52 27.14 3.01
CA PRO A 128 -8.43 26.03 2.71
C PRO A 128 -9.06 26.26 1.33
N THR A 129 -8.96 25.29 0.44
CA THR A 129 -9.65 25.34 -0.85
C THR A 129 -11.15 25.26 -0.56
N ALA A 130 -11.95 26.12 -1.19
CA ALA A 130 -13.39 25.99 -1.14
C ALA A 130 -13.80 24.56 -1.60
N PRO A 131 -14.91 24.02 -1.05
CA PRO A 131 -15.44 22.75 -1.55
C PRO A 131 -15.60 22.84 -3.06
N ASP A 132 -15.08 21.84 -3.76
CA ASP A 132 -15.27 21.76 -5.20
C ASP A 132 -16.70 21.26 -5.45
N ASP A 133 -17.57 22.15 -5.94
CA ASP A 133 -18.95 21.86 -6.30
C ASP A 133 -19.07 21.19 -7.68
N THR A 134 -17.95 20.70 -8.25
CA THR A 134 -17.97 19.98 -9.52
C THR A 134 -18.90 18.78 -9.41
N PRO A 135 -19.88 18.62 -10.33
CA PRO A 135 -20.79 17.48 -10.29
C PRO A 135 -20.02 16.17 -10.29
N TRP A 136 -20.19 15.38 -9.22
CA TRP A 136 -19.59 14.06 -9.05
C TRP A 136 -20.62 13.00 -9.37
N TRP A 137 -20.26 12.08 -10.25
CA TRP A 137 -21.06 10.91 -10.54
C TRP A 137 -20.18 9.66 -10.52
N LEU A 138 -20.67 8.63 -9.87
CA LEU A 138 -20.06 7.30 -9.81
C LEU A 138 -21.08 6.27 -10.29
N GLY A 139 -20.71 5.52 -11.33
CA GLY A 139 -21.53 4.47 -11.90
C GLY A 139 -21.54 3.18 -11.11
N PRO A 140 -22.22 2.16 -11.63
CA PRO A 140 -22.25 0.85 -10.99
C PRO A 140 -20.88 0.17 -11.01
N TRP A 141 -20.58 -0.59 -9.96
CA TRP A 141 -19.38 -1.41 -9.87
C TRP A 141 -19.52 -2.67 -10.73
N THR A 142 -18.48 -2.98 -11.48
CA THR A 142 -18.32 -4.22 -12.25
C THR A 142 -17.16 -5.00 -11.65
N GLU A 143 -17.44 -6.20 -11.14
CA GLU A 143 -16.44 -7.09 -10.56
C GLU A 143 -15.66 -7.81 -11.69
N SER A 144 -14.34 -8.01 -11.49
CA SER A 144 -13.50 -8.77 -12.44
C SER A 144 -13.73 -10.27 -12.40
N TRP A 145 -14.40 -10.77 -11.40
CA TRP A 145 -14.92 -12.14 -11.31
C TRP A 145 -16.26 -12.19 -10.58
N THR A 146 -17.01 -13.24 -10.85
CA THR A 146 -18.25 -13.51 -10.12
C THR A 146 -17.98 -14.10 -8.74
N PRO A 147 -18.95 -14.06 -7.80
CA PRO A 147 -18.81 -14.76 -6.51
C PRO A 147 -18.46 -16.24 -6.65
N ALA A 148 -19.00 -16.91 -7.67
CA ALA A 148 -18.71 -18.32 -7.93
C ALA A 148 -17.26 -18.53 -8.42
N GLN A 149 -16.73 -17.65 -9.24
CA GLN A 149 -15.34 -17.71 -9.68
C GLN A 149 -14.38 -17.42 -8.51
N HIS A 150 -14.71 -16.46 -7.65
CA HIS A 150 -13.94 -16.19 -6.44
C HIS A 150 -13.93 -17.42 -5.52
N ALA A 151 -15.09 -18.03 -5.25
CA ALA A 151 -15.18 -19.25 -4.45
C ALA A 151 -14.36 -20.41 -5.06
N ALA A 152 -14.39 -20.60 -6.38
CA ALA A 152 -13.59 -21.61 -7.06
C ALA A 152 -12.06 -21.34 -6.94
N ALA A 153 -11.65 -20.06 -6.96
CA ALA A 153 -10.26 -19.69 -6.69
C ALA A 153 -9.83 -20.01 -5.26
N VAL A 154 -10.70 -19.80 -4.27
CA VAL A 154 -10.47 -20.22 -2.88
C VAL A 154 -10.25 -21.73 -2.81
N ASP A 155 -11.10 -22.54 -3.45
CA ASP A 155 -10.93 -24.01 -3.48
C ASP A 155 -9.64 -24.44 -4.17
N THR A 156 -9.23 -23.74 -5.23
CA THR A 156 -7.94 -23.97 -5.92
C THR A 156 -6.76 -23.74 -4.97
N VAL A 157 -6.80 -22.66 -4.20
CA VAL A 157 -5.77 -22.35 -3.19
C VAL A 157 -5.77 -23.41 -2.07
N ARG A 158 -6.95 -23.79 -1.56
CA ARG A 158 -7.05 -24.86 -0.54
C ARG A 158 -6.47 -26.18 -1.04
N ALA A 159 -6.69 -26.52 -2.31
CA ALA A 159 -6.07 -27.70 -2.91
C ALA A 159 -4.54 -27.60 -2.95
N ALA A 160 -3.97 -26.41 -3.23
CA ALA A 160 -2.53 -26.19 -3.18
C ALA A 160 -1.98 -26.33 -1.74
N ILE A 161 -2.72 -25.80 -0.74
CA ILE A 161 -2.38 -26.00 0.67
C ILE A 161 -2.40 -27.50 1.04
N GLY A 162 -3.42 -28.24 0.59
CA GLY A 162 -3.53 -29.67 0.82
C GLY A 162 -2.41 -30.52 0.20
N ARG A 163 -1.79 -30.04 -0.88
CA ARG A 163 -0.59 -30.65 -1.47
C ARG A 163 0.72 -30.26 -0.76
N GLY A 164 0.66 -29.25 0.12
CA GLY A 164 1.85 -28.73 0.81
C GLY A 164 2.65 -27.72 0.00
N ASP A 165 2.07 -27.15 -1.08
CA ASP A 165 2.74 -26.15 -1.90
C ASP A 165 2.92 -24.82 -1.14
N ILE A 166 1.92 -24.45 -0.34
CA ILE A 166 1.83 -23.24 0.49
C ILE A 166 1.10 -23.54 1.81
N TYR A 167 1.27 -22.69 2.81
CA TYR A 167 0.49 -22.73 4.05
C TYR A 167 -0.71 -21.79 4.00
N GLN A 168 -0.54 -20.66 3.34
CA GLN A 168 -1.55 -19.60 3.15
C GLN A 168 -1.21 -18.79 1.91
N THR A 169 -2.25 -18.25 1.25
CA THR A 169 -2.08 -17.13 0.31
C THR A 169 -3.25 -16.16 0.40
N ASN A 170 -2.97 -14.89 0.13
CA ASN A 170 -4.02 -13.86 0.04
C ASN A 170 -4.63 -13.89 -1.36
N LEU A 171 -5.97 -13.92 -1.46
CA LEU A 171 -6.71 -13.78 -2.71
C LEU A 171 -7.47 -12.47 -2.74
N VAL A 172 -7.33 -11.72 -3.84
CA VAL A 172 -7.87 -10.37 -3.98
C VAL A 172 -8.76 -10.27 -5.19
N GLY A 173 -10.00 -9.83 -4.96
CA GLY A 173 -10.93 -9.43 -6.01
C GLY A 173 -10.76 -7.96 -6.38
N HIS A 174 -11.10 -7.63 -7.61
CA HIS A 174 -11.08 -6.27 -8.16
C HIS A 174 -12.45 -5.90 -8.70
N ALA A 175 -12.79 -4.61 -8.57
CA ALA A 175 -13.94 -4.01 -9.25
C ALA A 175 -13.59 -2.63 -9.78
N ALA A 176 -14.23 -2.26 -10.88
CA ALA A 176 -14.15 -0.94 -11.48
C ALA A 176 -15.55 -0.30 -11.61
N ALA A 177 -15.63 1.02 -11.48
CA ALA A 177 -16.84 1.80 -11.73
C ALA A 177 -16.48 3.03 -12.56
N PRO A 178 -17.20 3.30 -13.66
CA PRO A 178 -16.98 4.54 -14.41
C PRO A 178 -17.37 5.74 -13.56
N TYR A 179 -16.69 6.85 -13.73
CA TYR A 179 -17.00 8.10 -13.02
C TYR A 179 -16.94 9.31 -13.95
N SER A 180 -17.53 10.40 -13.52
CA SER A 180 -17.35 11.72 -14.12
C SER A 180 -17.22 12.79 -13.03
N GLY A 181 -16.52 13.88 -13.35
CA GLY A 181 -16.16 14.93 -12.41
C GLY A 181 -14.79 14.66 -11.74
N ASP A 182 -14.47 15.44 -10.70
CA ASP A 182 -13.21 15.29 -9.96
C ASP A 182 -13.30 14.16 -8.93
N PRO A 183 -12.44 13.12 -8.98
CA PRO A 183 -12.43 12.04 -8.00
C PRO A 183 -11.80 12.44 -6.66
N LEU A 184 -11.05 13.55 -6.59
CA LEU A 184 -10.25 13.91 -5.42
C LEU A 184 -11.08 14.16 -4.15
N PRO A 185 -12.24 14.83 -4.17
CA PRO A 185 -13.07 14.97 -2.97
C PRO A 185 -13.54 13.62 -2.41
N ALA A 186 -13.89 12.66 -3.28
CA ALA A 186 -14.28 11.32 -2.86
C ALA A 186 -13.09 10.52 -2.27
N LEU A 187 -11.91 10.59 -2.90
CA LEU A 187 -10.70 9.95 -2.42
C LEU A 187 -10.19 10.56 -1.10
N ARG A 188 -10.35 11.87 -0.90
CA ARG A 188 -10.06 12.54 0.38
C ARG A 188 -10.97 12.07 1.51
N ARG A 189 -12.27 11.94 1.24
CA ARG A 189 -13.20 11.34 2.21
C ARG A 189 -12.80 9.92 2.57
N LEU A 190 -12.36 9.13 1.58
CA LEU A 190 -11.81 7.79 1.83
C LEU A 190 -10.61 7.85 2.77
N GLY A 191 -9.62 8.69 2.48
CA GLY A 191 -8.41 8.85 3.31
C GLY A 191 -8.69 9.33 4.74
N ALA A 192 -9.85 9.93 4.99
CA ALA A 192 -10.29 10.41 6.30
C ALA A 192 -11.11 9.38 7.10
N LEU A 193 -11.26 8.15 6.64
CA LEU A 193 -12.02 7.12 7.36
C LEU A 193 -11.42 6.86 8.75
N PRO A 194 -12.27 6.66 9.78
CA PRO A 194 -11.80 6.40 11.14
C PRO A 194 -10.89 5.18 11.23
N GLY A 195 -9.75 5.32 11.89
CA GLY A 195 -8.76 4.26 12.04
C GLY A 195 -7.80 4.09 10.87
N ALA A 196 -7.91 4.91 9.82
CA ALA A 196 -6.93 4.97 8.73
C ALA A 196 -5.61 5.57 9.24
N ARG A 197 -4.66 4.73 9.63
CA ARG A 197 -3.31 5.16 10.05
C ARG A 197 -2.57 5.79 8.87
N TYR A 198 -2.74 5.22 7.67
CA TYR A 198 -2.17 5.68 6.40
C TYR A 198 -3.27 6.23 5.50
N GLY A 199 -4.04 7.18 6.05
CA GLY A 199 -5.08 7.89 5.30
C GLY A 199 -4.50 9.02 4.48
N GLY A 200 -4.87 9.11 3.19
CA GLY A 200 -4.45 10.20 2.33
C GLY A 200 -4.63 9.93 0.84
N VAL A 201 -4.22 10.90 0.03
CA VAL A 201 -4.33 10.84 -1.44
C VAL A 201 -2.98 11.17 -2.05
N LEU A 202 -2.55 10.36 -3.03
CA LEU A 202 -1.43 10.65 -3.91
C LEU A 202 -1.95 10.78 -5.34
N THR A 203 -1.50 11.83 -6.06
CA THR A 203 -1.97 12.12 -7.41
C THR A 203 -0.80 12.23 -8.39
N GLY A 204 -1.11 12.02 -9.66
CA GLY A 204 -0.24 12.30 -10.78
C GLY A 204 -1.06 12.74 -12.00
N ASP A 205 -0.40 12.83 -13.15
CA ASP A 205 -1.07 13.20 -14.39
C ASP A 205 -2.00 12.08 -14.84
N GLY A 206 -3.30 12.35 -14.81
CA GLY A 206 -4.35 11.40 -15.20
C GLY A 206 -4.62 10.27 -14.21
N TRP A 207 -4.05 10.28 -13.00
CA TRP A 207 -4.33 9.26 -12.00
C TRP A 207 -4.35 9.82 -10.56
N ALA A 208 -5.05 9.11 -9.68
CA ALA A 208 -5.04 9.38 -8.25
C ALA A 208 -5.22 8.09 -7.45
N ILE A 209 -4.59 7.99 -6.29
CA ILE A 209 -4.71 6.90 -5.33
C ILE A 209 -5.18 7.46 -4.00
N GLY A 210 -6.33 7.01 -3.51
CA GLY A 210 -6.82 7.27 -2.15
C GLY A 210 -6.63 6.04 -1.28
N CYS A 211 -6.02 6.22 -0.12
CA CYS A 211 -5.73 5.13 0.82
C CYS A 211 -6.37 5.41 2.18
N ALA A 212 -6.92 4.37 2.81
CA ALA A 212 -7.47 4.39 4.17
C ALA A 212 -6.92 3.23 5.01
N SER A 213 -5.67 2.87 4.78
CA SER A 213 -5.07 1.69 5.39
C SER A 213 -4.87 1.85 6.90
N PRO A 214 -5.24 0.83 7.70
CA PRO A 214 -4.87 0.76 9.11
C PRO A 214 -3.47 0.15 9.33
N GLU A 215 -2.89 -0.53 8.32
CA GLU A 215 -1.79 -1.48 8.50
C GLU A 215 -0.43 -0.87 8.17
N THR A 216 0.50 -0.94 9.13
CA THR A 216 1.89 -0.57 8.91
C THR A 216 2.63 -1.68 8.18
N LEU A 217 3.12 -1.39 6.96
CA LEU A 217 4.06 -2.27 6.28
C LEU A 217 5.41 -2.20 6.97
N VAL A 218 5.99 -1.01 7.03
CA VAL A 218 7.28 -0.79 7.70
C VAL A 218 7.45 0.66 8.13
N GLU A 219 7.91 0.84 9.36
CA GLU A 219 8.36 2.10 9.92
C GLU A 219 9.84 1.98 10.29
N VAL A 220 10.64 3.00 9.97
CA VAL A 220 12.04 3.08 10.39
C VAL A 220 12.29 4.42 11.06
N HIS A 221 12.88 4.37 12.25
CA HIS A 221 13.29 5.55 12.99
C HIS A 221 14.59 5.27 13.74
N HIS A 222 15.67 6.00 13.41
CA HIS A 222 17.01 5.79 13.98
C HIS A 222 17.49 4.33 13.89
N GLY A 223 17.34 3.71 12.73
CA GLY A 223 17.71 2.33 12.50
C GLY A 223 16.78 1.28 13.12
N GLN A 224 15.83 1.68 13.96
CA GLN A 224 14.82 0.77 14.47
C GLN A 224 13.74 0.54 13.41
N ILE A 225 13.60 -0.71 13.00
CA ILE A 225 12.59 -1.16 12.01
C ILE A 225 11.40 -1.74 12.77
N ILE A 226 10.20 -1.37 12.38
CA ILE A 226 8.95 -1.87 12.98
C ILE A 226 7.98 -2.25 11.86
N THR A 227 7.34 -3.41 11.96
CA THR A 227 6.18 -3.79 11.16
C THR A 227 5.00 -4.13 12.07
N ARG A 228 3.76 -3.87 11.59
CA ARG A 228 2.54 -4.14 12.38
C ARG A 228 1.50 -4.87 11.53
N PRO A 229 1.69 -6.18 11.32
CA PRO A 229 0.74 -6.98 10.56
C PRO A 229 -0.61 -7.07 11.27
N ILE A 230 -1.68 -7.03 10.45
CA ILE A 230 -3.05 -7.16 10.91
C ILE A 230 -3.65 -8.44 10.32
N LYS A 231 -4.28 -9.26 11.18
CA LYS A 231 -5.09 -10.42 10.79
C LYS A 231 -6.32 -10.52 11.67
N GLY A 232 -7.33 -11.22 11.17
CA GLY A 232 -8.61 -11.37 11.85
C GLY A 232 -9.46 -10.11 11.77
N THR A 233 -10.72 -10.27 11.43
CA THR A 233 -11.67 -9.17 11.29
C THR A 233 -13.03 -9.61 11.84
N ARG A 234 -13.64 -8.79 12.71
CA ARG A 234 -14.98 -8.98 13.24
C ARG A 234 -15.71 -7.64 13.33
N PRO A 235 -17.04 -7.62 13.31
CA PRO A 235 -17.79 -6.40 13.58
C PRO A 235 -17.38 -5.75 14.90
N ALA A 236 -17.37 -4.41 14.97
CA ALA A 236 -16.95 -3.65 16.16
C ALA A 236 -18.02 -3.66 17.27
N THR A 237 -18.49 -4.85 17.64
CA THR A 237 -19.40 -5.14 18.74
C THR A 237 -18.65 -5.81 19.89
N ALA A 238 -19.27 -5.86 21.09
CA ALA A 238 -18.70 -6.60 22.23
C ALA A 238 -18.54 -8.09 21.90
N THR A 239 -19.55 -8.70 21.25
CA THR A 239 -19.51 -10.09 20.78
C THR A 239 -18.38 -10.31 19.77
N GLY A 240 -18.28 -9.48 18.72
CA GLY A 240 -17.23 -9.62 17.70
C GLY A 240 -15.82 -9.48 18.29
N ARG A 241 -15.64 -8.61 19.32
CA ARG A 241 -14.37 -8.52 20.04
C ARG A 241 -14.03 -9.81 20.81
N ALA A 242 -15.03 -10.38 21.49
CA ALA A 242 -14.84 -11.62 22.24
C ALA A 242 -14.55 -12.80 21.30
N GLU A 243 -15.28 -12.92 20.19
CA GLU A 243 -15.04 -13.93 19.16
C GLU A 243 -13.63 -13.84 18.58
N LEU A 244 -13.15 -12.63 18.25
CA LEU A 244 -11.80 -12.43 17.74
C LEU A 244 -10.73 -12.89 18.73
N LEU A 245 -10.90 -12.52 20.02
CA LEU A 245 -9.95 -12.89 21.08
C LEU A 245 -9.91 -14.40 21.37
N THR A 246 -11.00 -15.12 21.16
CA THR A 246 -11.12 -16.55 21.45
C THR A 246 -10.92 -17.44 20.24
N SER A 247 -10.82 -16.87 19.02
CA SER A 247 -10.65 -17.63 17.79
C SER A 247 -9.25 -18.25 17.70
N ALA A 248 -9.17 -19.57 17.83
CA ALA A 248 -7.92 -20.32 17.65
C ALA A 248 -7.40 -20.22 16.21
N LYS A 249 -8.32 -20.23 15.21
CA LYS A 249 -7.98 -20.06 13.79
C LYS A 249 -7.29 -18.72 13.55
N GLU A 250 -7.93 -17.61 13.92
CA GLU A 250 -7.38 -16.26 13.70
C GLU A 250 -6.02 -16.08 14.40
N ARG A 251 -5.87 -16.67 15.58
CA ARG A 251 -4.61 -16.63 16.33
C ARG A 251 -3.51 -17.43 15.60
N ALA A 252 -3.82 -18.60 15.04
CA ALA A 252 -2.85 -19.42 14.31
C ALA A 252 -2.39 -18.73 13.02
N GLU A 253 -3.34 -18.18 12.25
CA GLU A 253 -3.02 -17.37 11.05
C GLU A 253 -2.13 -16.17 11.39
N HIS A 254 -2.47 -15.49 12.48
CA HIS A 254 -1.73 -14.31 12.91
C HIS A 254 -0.29 -14.64 13.32
N ILE A 255 -0.08 -15.72 14.07
CA ILE A 255 1.26 -16.18 14.45
C ILE A 255 2.10 -16.52 13.23
N MET A 256 1.52 -17.17 12.21
CA MET A 256 2.20 -17.49 10.97
C MET A 256 2.66 -16.23 10.22
N ILE A 257 1.83 -15.19 10.15
CA ILE A 257 2.20 -13.92 9.50
C ILE A 257 3.26 -13.18 10.33
N VAL A 258 3.14 -13.17 11.65
CA VAL A 258 4.17 -12.59 12.52
C VAL A 258 5.52 -13.29 12.30
N ASP A 259 5.54 -14.61 12.12
CA ASP A 259 6.78 -15.35 11.84
C ASP A 259 7.34 -15.04 10.45
N LEU A 260 6.48 -14.84 9.44
CA LEU A 260 6.88 -14.39 8.12
C LEU A 260 7.51 -12.98 8.17
N GLU A 261 6.90 -12.03 8.88
CA GLU A 261 7.44 -10.67 9.06
C GLU A 261 8.77 -10.70 9.84
N ARG A 262 8.90 -11.56 10.85
CA ARG A 262 10.17 -11.78 11.55
C ARG A 262 11.27 -12.28 10.60
N ASN A 263 10.93 -13.22 9.72
CA ASN A 263 11.86 -13.73 8.72
C ASN A 263 12.28 -12.64 7.72
N ASP A 264 11.35 -11.81 7.27
CA ASP A 264 11.65 -10.69 6.37
C ASP A 264 12.60 -9.68 7.03
N LEU A 265 12.32 -9.28 8.28
CA LEU A 265 13.18 -8.36 9.03
C LEU A 265 14.54 -8.98 9.38
N ALA A 266 14.60 -10.28 9.63
CA ALA A 266 15.87 -10.96 9.97
C ALA A 266 16.91 -10.87 8.84
N ARG A 267 16.48 -10.65 7.59
CA ARG A 267 17.38 -10.50 6.42
C ARG A 267 18.14 -9.17 6.42
N ILE A 268 17.63 -8.17 7.12
CA ILE A 268 18.16 -6.79 7.13
C ILE A 268 18.45 -6.28 8.55
N ALA A 269 18.34 -7.11 9.54
CA ALA A 269 18.55 -6.75 10.95
C ALA A 269 19.86 -7.31 11.50
N HIS A 270 20.40 -6.65 12.50
CA HIS A 270 21.43 -7.24 13.34
C HIS A 270 20.93 -8.54 13.96
N THR A 271 21.75 -9.58 13.93
CA THR A 271 21.42 -10.90 14.48
C THR A 271 20.99 -10.78 15.95
N GLY A 272 19.87 -11.40 16.30
CA GLY A 272 19.35 -11.43 17.67
C GLY A 272 18.52 -10.21 18.07
N THR A 273 18.29 -9.23 17.18
CA THR A 273 17.52 -8.02 17.50
C THR A 273 16.05 -8.10 17.13
N VAL A 274 15.63 -9.14 16.37
CA VAL A 274 14.22 -9.30 15.98
C VAL A 274 13.40 -9.76 17.18
N THR A 275 12.43 -8.93 17.60
CA THR A 275 11.54 -9.18 18.74
C THR A 275 10.07 -9.01 18.35
N VAL A 276 9.18 -9.64 19.10
CA VAL A 276 7.73 -9.42 19.03
C VAL A 276 7.33 -8.69 20.31
N ASP A 277 7.10 -7.38 20.20
CA ASP A 277 6.81 -6.53 21.37
C ASP A 277 5.35 -6.67 21.81
N GLU A 278 4.43 -6.85 20.87
CA GLU A 278 3.02 -7.02 21.13
C GLU A 278 2.47 -8.09 20.18
N LEU A 279 1.73 -9.04 20.72
CA LEU A 279 1.11 -10.12 19.96
C LEU A 279 -0.41 -10.09 20.10
N PHE A 280 -1.12 -10.00 18.96
CA PHE A 280 -2.58 -10.12 18.88
C PHE A 280 -3.34 -9.04 19.67
N ALA A 281 -2.95 -7.78 19.58
CA ALA A 281 -3.68 -6.67 20.16
C ALA A 281 -4.90 -6.28 19.32
N VAL A 282 -6.08 -6.19 19.94
CA VAL A 282 -7.31 -5.86 19.21
C VAL A 282 -7.44 -4.35 19.06
N ARG A 283 -7.50 -3.89 17.79
CA ARG A 283 -7.66 -2.49 17.39
C ARG A 283 -8.94 -2.27 16.59
N ARG A 284 -9.43 -1.05 16.54
CA ARG A 284 -10.64 -0.69 15.79
C ARG A 284 -10.27 0.06 14.50
N TRP A 285 -10.87 -0.38 13.38
CA TRP A 285 -10.89 0.35 12.11
C TRP A 285 -12.34 0.46 11.65
N CYS A 286 -12.87 1.69 11.49
CA CYS A 286 -14.30 1.92 11.22
C CYS A 286 -15.17 1.13 12.19
N ASP A 287 -16.05 0.29 11.67
CA ASP A 287 -16.93 -0.58 12.42
C ASP A 287 -16.43 -2.04 12.49
N LEU A 288 -15.12 -2.23 12.41
CA LEU A 288 -14.46 -3.54 12.48
C LEU A 288 -13.42 -3.57 13.61
N TRP A 289 -13.36 -4.71 14.33
CA TRP A 289 -12.22 -5.11 15.14
C TRP A 289 -11.22 -5.87 14.30
N GLN A 290 -9.93 -5.58 14.52
CA GLN A 290 -8.80 -6.25 13.88
C GLN A 290 -7.74 -6.59 14.92
N ALA A 291 -7.03 -7.70 14.75
CA ALA A 291 -5.90 -8.06 15.58
C ALA A 291 -4.58 -7.58 14.93
N GLU A 292 -3.78 -6.84 15.69
CA GLU A 292 -2.50 -6.28 15.28
C GLU A 292 -1.39 -6.86 16.15
N SER A 293 -0.22 -7.13 15.57
CA SER A 293 1.02 -7.41 16.32
C SER A 293 2.08 -6.38 15.99
N THR A 294 3.10 -6.30 16.83
CA THR A 294 4.27 -5.42 16.60
C THR A 294 5.53 -6.26 16.60
N VAL A 295 6.20 -6.30 15.45
CA VAL A 295 7.51 -6.90 15.28
C VAL A 295 8.54 -5.79 15.12
N ARG A 296 9.65 -5.90 15.83
CA ARG A 296 10.71 -4.89 15.87
C ARG A 296 12.07 -5.52 15.57
N ALA A 297 12.94 -4.75 14.95
CA ALA A 297 14.34 -5.13 14.71
C ALA A 297 15.23 -3.88 14.68
N GLN A 298 16.54 -4.05 14.84
CA GLN A 298 17.54 -3.03 14.59
C GLN A 298 18.18 -3.30 13.23
N ALA A 299 18.18 -2.32 12.32
CA ALA A 299 18.81 -2.45 11.01
C ALA A 299 20.29 -2.80 11.12
N ALA A 300 20.75 -3.70 10.29
CA ALA A 300 22.18 -3.96 10.15
C ALA A 300 22.89 -2.76 9.50
N ASP A 301 24.19 -2.60 9.77
CA ASP A 301 24.95 -1.46 9.27
C ASP A 301 25.06 -1.44 7.75
N GLY A 302 25.00 -0.23 7.17
CA GLY A 302 25.19 0.00 5.74
C GLY A 302 24.02 -0.42 4.86
N LEU A 303 22.86 -0.75 5.44
CA LEU A 303 21.63 -1.04 4.68
C LEU A 303 20.81 0.22 4.49
N GLY A 304 20.26 0.37 3.26
CA GLY A 304 19.49 1.52 2.84
C GLY A 304 18.00 1.22 2.59
N LEU A 305 17.33 2.23 2.04
CA LEU A 305 15.93 2.12 1.64
C LEU A 305 15.73 1.01 0.60
N ALA A 306 16.65 0.84 -0.33
CA ALA A 306 16.54 -0.19 -1.37
C ALA A 306 16.53 -1.59 -0.76
N ASP A 307 17.38 -1.86 0.24
CA ASP A 307 17.41 -3.14 0.95
C ASP A 307 16.14 -3.36 1.77
N LEU A 308 15.66 -2.29 2.44
CA LEU A 308 14.40 -2.32 3.19
C LEU A 308 13.23 -2.71 2.29
N LEU A 309 13.07 -2.05 1.13
CA LEU A 309 11.99 -2.34 0.20
C LEU A 309 12.06 -3.76 -0.36
N ARG A 310 13.26 -4.27 -0.68
CA ARG A 310 13.44 -5.67 -1.14
C ARG A 310 13.11 -6.70 -0.06
N ALA A 311 13.35 -6.38 1.20
CA ALA A 311 13.04 -7.29 2.31
C ALA A 311 11.55 -7.32 2.64
N THR A 312 10.88 -6.14 2.61
CA THR A 312 9.52 -5.98 3.11
C THR A 312 8.45 -5.94 2.02
N CYS A 313 8.81 -5.64 0.77
CA CYS A 313 7.85 -5.59 -0.34
C CYS A 313 7.97 -6.80 -1.28
N PRO A 314 6.82 -7.46 -1.60
CA PRO A 314 5.49 -7.18 -1.07
C PRO A 314 5.33 -7.67 0.38
N GLY A 315 4.43 -7.05 1.14
CA GLY A 315 4.18 -7.37 2.55
C GLY A 315 3.69 -8.81 2.76
N GLY A 316 4.10 -9.43 3.87
CA GLY A 316 3.74 -10.80 4.22
C GLY A 316 2.23 -10.98 4.38
N SER A 317 1.54 -10.04 5.04
CA SER A 317 0.11 -10.13 5.33
C SER A 317 -0.79 -10.09 4.09
N VAL A 318 -0.31 -9.54 2.97
CA VAL A 318 -1.03 -9.43 1.68
C VAL A 318 -0.53 -10.42 0.62
N THR A 319 0.41 -11.29 0.97
CA THR A 319 0.94 -12.35 0.10
C THR A 319 0.64 -13.73 0.67
N GLY A 320 1.50 -14.29 1.46
CA GLY A 320 1.31 -15.60 2.08
C GLY A 320 2.63 -16.29 2.42
N ALA A 321 2.56 -17.53 2.84
CA ALA A 321 3.68 -18.30 3.32
C ALA A 321 3.79 -19.68 2.61
N PRO A 322 4.96 -20.06 2.06
CA PRO A 322 6.16 -19.26 1.81
C PRO A 322 5.90 -18.15 0.77
N LYS A 323 6.49 -16.96 0.95
CA LYS A 323 6.15 -15.75 0.15
C LYS A 323 6.26 -15.96 -1.37
N LEU A 324 7.36 -16.51 -1.87
CA LEU A 324 7.57 -16.71 -3.32
C LEU A 324 6.57 -17.70 -3.93
N ALA A 325 6.30 -18.81 -3.24
CA ALA A 325 5.30 -19.79 -3.66
C ALA A 325 3.91 -19.16 -3.67
N ALA A 326 3.54 -18.41 -2.62
CA ALA A 326 2.27 -17.68 -2.54
C ALA A 326 2.10 -16.69 -3.71
N LEU A 327 3.13 -15.91 -4.06
CA LEU A 327 3.09 -14.99 -5.20
C LEU A 327 2.84 -15.71 -6.52
N THR A 328 3.41 -16.90 -6.72
CA THR A 328 3.15 -17.72 -7.92
C THR A 328 1.68 -18.17 -7.98
N HIS A 329 1.10 -18.59 -6.85
CA HIS A 329 -0.31 -18.97 -6.79
C HIS A 329 -1.25 -17.76 -7.00
N ILE A 330 -0.90 -16.60 -6.45
CA ILE A 330 -1.62 -15.34 -6.67
C ILE A 330 -1.66 -15.00 -8.16
N ALA A 331 -0.50 -15.01 -8.84
CA ALA A 331 -0.39 -14.71 -10.25
C ALA A 331 -1.22 -15.65 -11.16
N ALA A 332 -1.41 -16.91 -10.73
CA ALA A 332 -2.21 -17.89 -11.44
C ALA A 332 -3.72 -17.82 -11.14
N ALA A 333 -4.11 -17.33 -9.95
CA ALA A 333 -5.48 -17.37 -9.47
C ALA A 333 -6.24 -16.06 -9.71
N GLU A 334 -5.59 -14.91 -9.61
CA GLU A 334 -6.23 -13.60 -9.77
C GLU A 334 -6.41 -13.25 -11.26
N PRO A 335 -7.64 -12.88 -11.70
CA PRO A 335 -7.91 -12.63 -13.11
C PRO A 335 -7.31 -11.33 -13.65
N VAL A 336 -7.01 -10.38 -12.74
CA VAL A 336 -6.39 -9.08 -13.06
C VAL A 336 -5.35 -8.71 -12.00
N GLY A 337 -4.44 -7.83 -12.35
CA GLY A 337 -3.41 -7.30 -11.48
C GLY A 337 -3.97 -6.53 -10.29
N ARG A 338 -3.15 -6.38 -9.26
CA ARG A 338 -3.50 -5.73 -7.99
C ARG A 338 -3.44 -4.20 -8.05
N GLY A 339 -2.99 -3.63 -9.17
CA GLY A 339 -2.93 -2.18 -9.40
C GLY A 339 -2.35 -1.41 -8.23
N ALA A 340 -3.13 -0.45 -7.71
CA ALA A 340 -2.74 0.37 -6.57
C ALA A 340 -2.82 -0.35 -5.22
N SER A 341 -3.44 -1.53 -5.15
CA SER A 341 -3.66 -2.25 -3.89
C SER A 341 -2.54 -3.24 -3.58
N MET A 342 -2.43 -3.64 -2.32
CA MET A 342 -1.47 -4.64 -1.80
C MET A 342 0.02 -4.26 -2.02
N GLY A 343 0.29 -2.99 -2.28
CA GLY A 343 1.62 -2.40 -2.34
C GLY A 343 1.95 -1.58 -1.08
N ALA A 344 2.76 -0.55 -1.24
CA ALA A 344 3.18 0.35 -0.16
C ALA A 344 2.86 1.81 -0.51
N LEU A 345 2.42 2.59 0.49
CA LEU A 345 2.25 4.03 0.36
C LEU A 345 2.52 4.71 1.70
N GLY A 346 3.32 5.76 1.70
CA GLY A 346 3.59 6.50 2.92
C GLY A 346 4.54 7.66 2.75
N TRP A 347 5.23 7.99 3.83
CA TRP A 347 6.04 9.19 3.92
C TRP A 347 7.49 8.87 4.33
N VAL A 348 8.41 9.59 3.72
CA VAL A 348 9.84 9.51 3.96
C VAL A 348 10.35 10.89 4.33
N THR A 349 11.05 11.00 5.46
CA THR A 349 11.73 12.21 5.90
C THR A 349 13.22 11.95 6.13
N PRO A 350 14.03 12.98 6.39
CA PRO A 350 15.46 12.77 6.68
C PRO A 350 15.78 11.79 7.82
N GLY A 351 14.89 11.50 8.73
CA GLY A 351 15.15 10.60 9.87
C GLY A 351 14.11 9.51 10.06
N ARG A 352 13.13 9.40 9.14
CA ARG A 352 12.03 8.44 9.30
C ARG A 352 11.51 7.97 7.96
N ILE A 353 11.24 6.68 7.88
CA ILE A 353 10.44 6.05 6.84
C ILE A 353 9.17 5.54 7.51
N ASP A 354 8.00 5.78 6.93
CA ASP A 354 6.73 5.35 7.48
C ASP A 354 5.79 4.97 6.33
N LEU A 355 5.76 3.66 6.00
CA LEU A 355 5.01 3.11 4.89
C LEU A 355 3.92 2.16 5.39
N GLY A 356 2.69 2.40 4.92
CA GLY A 356 1.55 1.52 5.11
C GLY A 356 1.35 0.60 3.91
N LEU A 357 0.69 -0.53 4.12
CA LEU A 357 0.18 -1.33 3.02
C LEU A 357 -0.95 -0.59 2.30
N THR A 358 -1.02 -0.67 0.98
CA THR A 358 -2.15 -0.12 0.23
C THR A 358 -3.33 -1.08 0.25
N ILE A 359 -3.96 -1.23 1.41
CA ILE A 359 -5.26 -1.90 1.59
C ILE A 359 -6.33 -0.85 1.86
N ARG A 360 -7.60 -1.16 1.68
CA ARG A 360 -8.70 -0.17 1.78
C ARG A 360 -8.43 1.02 0.87
N THR A 361 -8.01 0.73 -0.34
CA THR A 361 -7.48 1.68 -1.32
C THR A 361 -8.42 1.73 -2.52
N ALA A 362 -8.55 2.92 -3.08
CA ALA A 362 -9.17 3.13 -4.37
C ALA A 362 -8.23 3.91 -5.28
N ALA A 363 -8.31 3.68 -6.58
CA ALA A 363 -7.53 4.41 -7.56
C ALA A 363 -8.40 4.91 -8.71
N ALA A 364 -8.14 6.12 -9.18
CA ALA A 364 -8.72 6.69 -10.40
C ALA A 364 -7.67 6.67 -11.51
N ASP A 365 -8.04 6.21 -12.70
CA ASP A 365 -7.16 6.11 -13.87
C ASP A 365 -7.51 7.11 -14.99
N GLY A 366 -8.36 8.09 -14.66
CA GLY A 366 -8.91 9.06 -15.60
C GLY A 366 -10.27 8.66 -16.20
N HIS A 367 -10.68 7.39 -16.10
CA HIS A 367 -11.91 6.85 -16.68
C HIS A 367 -12.77 6.10 -15.66
N ALA A 368 -12.13 5.34 -14.80
CA ALA A 368 -12.78 4.49 -13.79
C ALA A 368 -12.14 4.65 -12.41
N LEU A 369 -12.95 4.42 -11.39
CA LEU A 369 -12.47 4.12 -10.05
C LEU A 369 -12.32 2.62 -9.90
N HIS A 370 -11.21 2.22 -9.34
CA HIS A 370 -10.85 0.84 -9.06
C HIS A 370 -10.78 0.59 -7.56
N THR A 371 -11.28 -0.55 -7.12
CA THR A 371 -11.16 -1.02 -5.73
C THR A 371 -10.75 -2.48 -5.69
N TRP A 372 -10.02 -2.86 -4.65
CA TRP A 372 -9.57 -4.23 -4.43
C TRP A 372 -9.84 -4.63 -2.99
N ALA A 373 -10.28 -5.88 -2.80
CA ALA A 373 -10.40 -6.48 -1.48
C ALA A 373 -10.30 -7.99 -1.55
N GLY A 374 -9.84 -8.60 -0.47
CA GLY A 374 -9.69 -10.03 -0.35
C GLY A 374 -9.34 -10.46 1.06
N GLY A 375 -8.94 -11.70 1.19
CA GLY A 375 -8.60 -12.32 2.46
C GLY A 375 -7.47 -13.34 2.33
N GLY A 376 -6.90 -13.72 3.47
CA GLY A 376 -5.93 -14.81 3.57
C GLY A 376 -6.64 -16.16 3.54
N ILE A 377 -6.35 -16.98 2.55
CA ILE A 377 -6.93 -18.30 2.39
C ILE A 377 -6.04 -19.33 3.09
N THR A 378 -6.63 -20.08 4.00
CA THR A 378 -6.01 -21.18 4.73
C THR A 378 -6.73 -22.49 4.43
N TRP A 379 -6.27 -23.60 5.01
CA TRP A 379 -6.91 -24.90 4.87
C TRP A 379 -8.38 -24.90 5.32
N ASP A 380 -8.67 -24.19 6.42
CA ASP A 380 -10.00 -24.13 7.03
C ASP A 380 -10.90 -23.03 6.44
N SER A 381 -10.45 -22.32 5.39
CA SER A 381 -11.26 -21.28 4.75
C SER A 381 -12.49 -21.87 4.07
N ASP A 382 -13.67 -21.28 4.34
CA ASP A 382 -14.91 -21.57 3.63
C ASP A 382 -15.04 -20.62 2.43
N PRO A 383 -15.18 -21.12 1.19
CA PRO A 383 -15.22 -20.26 0.00
C PRO A 383 -16.32 -19.19 0.04
N THR A 384 -17.49 -19.51 0.59
CA THR A 384 -18.61 -18.55 0.68
C THR A 384 -18.33 -17.48 1.72
N ALA A 385 -17.74 -17.87 2.85
CA ALA A 385 -17.36 -16.94 3.91
C ALA A 385 -16.25 -15.97 3.42
N GLU A 386 -15.26 -16.44 2.67
CA GLU A 386 -14.19 -15.60 2.12
C GLU A 386 -14.72 -14.56 1.11
N VAL A 387 -15.67 -14.96 0.24
CA VAL A 387 -16.38 -14.03 -0.65
C VAL A 387 -17.13 -12.96 0.14
N ALA A 388 -17.84 -13.36 1.19
CA ALA A 388 -18.59 -12.43 2.05
C ALA A 388 -17.64 -11.48 2.80
N GLU A 389 -16.49 -11.96 3.27
CA GLU A 389 -15.48 -11.15 3.95
C GLU A 389 -14.88 -10.10 3.01
N ALA A 390 -14.55 -10.46 1.77
CA ALA A 390 -14.05 -9.52 0.75
C ALA A 390 -15.09 -8.41 0.49
N ALA A 391 -16.38 -8.76 0.37
CA ALA A 391 -17.46 -7.79 0.21
C ALA A 391 -17.60 -6.86 1.43
N ALA A 392 -17.53 -7.40 2.65
CA ALA A 392 -17.58 -6.61 3.88
C ALA A 392 -16.41 -5.61 4.00
N LYS A 393 -15.22 -6.01 3.56
CA LYS A 393 -14.03 -5.13 3.52
C LYS A 393 -14.17 -4.00 2.51
N THR A 394 -14.90 -4.22 1.41
CA THR A 394 -15.08 -3.23 0.32
C THR A 394 -16.21 -2.25 0.62
N ALA A 395 -17.22 -2.67 1.38
CA ALA A 395 -18.43 -1.89 1.61
C ALA A 395 -18.19 -0.46 2.13
N PRO A 396 -17.38 -0.22 3.19
CA PRO A 396 -17.14 1.13 3.69
C PRO A 396 -16.36 2.00 2.68
N VAL A 397 -15.46 1.40 1.90
CA VAL A 397 -14.72 2.09 0.84
C VAL A 397 -15.69 2.59 -0.24
N ARG A 398 -16.52 1.70 -0.79
CA ARG A 398 -17.48 2.03 -1.86
C ARG A 398 -18.57 3.00 -1.38
N ALA A 399 -19.05 2.86 -0.15
CA ALA A 399 -20.02 3.79 0.43
C ALA A 399 -19.44 5.21 0.50
N THR A 400 -18.21 5.34 0.99
CA THR A 400 -17.52 6.64 1.08
C THR A 400 -17.27 7.28 -0.29
N LEU A 401 -16.88 6.49 -1.29
CA LEU A 401 -16.67 6.96 -2.66
C LEU A 401 -17.99 7.43 -3.30
N ALA A 402 -19.09 6.77 -2.99
CA ALA A 402 -20.43 7.16 -3.46
C ALA A 402 -21.01 8.38 -2.70
N GLY A 403 -20.33 8.91 -1.68
CA GLY A 403 -20.83 10.04 -0.87
C GLY A 403 -21.91 9.66 0.13
N ARG A 404 -21.92 8.39 0.60
CA ARG A 404 -22.92 7.85 1.55
C ARG A 404 -22.29 7.58 2.91
#